data_9cb4c7e1e4df5694e02c3e9bde732caf
#
_entry.id   9cb4c7e1e4df5694e02c3e9bde732caf
#
_cell.length_a   1.000
_cell.length_b   1.000
_cell.length_c   1.000
_cell.angle_alpha   90.00
_cell.angle_beta   90.00
_cell.angle_gamma   90.00
#
_symmetry.space_group_name_H-M   'P 1'
#
loop_
_entity.id
_entity.type
_entity.pdbx_description
1 polymer ?
#
loop_
_entity_poly.entity_id
_entity_poly.type
_entity_poly.pdbx_seq_one_letter_code
_entity_poly.pdbx_strand_id
1 'polypeptide(L)'
;MPRAARPPRFYFNLRSPYNFLALRELRENHPGLLDRLEWRPFWEPDEISRKLLAEAGAEFPYVPMSRAKQFYILRDVRRLAADRGLTLTWPVDADPWWEPAHLTWFLAERRGLGRAWVERAGRARWLEGGDLCDPATVRELAVSIGLDAEEAGSVTDDPEIRAQGVRALVDVDRDGVFGVPYFIHGSEPFWGLDRVADFAASFPGPAPAPAAQKPGPGVALVGGPASDLSHAGGCG
;
A
#
# COMPACT_ATOMS: atom_id res chain seq x y z
N MET A 1 -10.12 -26.97 -19.91
CA MET A 1 -10.73 -25.67 -19.78
C MET A 1 -9.63 -24.69 -19.39
N PRO A 2 -9.41 -23.56 -20.07
CA PRO A 2 -8.46 -22.56 -19.61
C PRO A 2 -8.94 -22.04 -18.26
N ARG A 3 -8.05 -22.04 -17.28
CA ARG A 3 -8.31 -21.52 -15.93
C ARG A 3 -8.64 -20.03 -16.08
N ALA A 4 -9.76 -19.57 -15.55
CA ALA A 4 -10.11 -18.16 -15.58
C ALA A 4 -8.93 -17.34 -15.05
N ALA A 5 -8.54 -16.30 -15.78
CA ALA A 5 -7.46 -15.43 -15.35
C ALA A 5 -7.81 -14.85 -13.99
N ARG A 6 -6.90 -14.97 -13.02
CA ARG A 6 -7.09 -14.35 -11.70
C ARG A 6 -7.17 -12.84 -11.88
N PRO A 7 -8.03 -12.14 -11.12
CA PRO A 7 -8.05 -10.69 -11.15
C PRO A 7 -6.70 -10.13 -10.72
N PRO A 8 -6.31 -8.95 -11.22
CA PRO A 8 -5.11 -8.30 -10.78
C PRO A 8 -5.23 -7.93 -9.30
N ARG A 9 -4.15 -8.13 -8.55
CA ARG A 9 -4.12 -7.96 -7.10
C ARG A 9 -3.33 -6.71 -6.72
N PHE A 10 -3.83 -5.99 -5.74
CA PHE A 10 -3.15 -4.85 -5.14
C PHE A 10 -3.00 -5.08 -3.64
N TYR A 11 -1.77 -5.29 -3.19
CA TYR A 11 -1.43 -5.39 -1.77
C TYR A 11 -1.10 -4.01 -1.23
N PHE A 12 -1.82 -3.62 -0.19
CA PHE A 12 -1.71 -2.31 0.42
C PHE A 12 -1.48 -2.35 1.93
N ASN A 13 -0.88 -1.28 2.46
CA ASN A 13 -0.74 -1.07 3.89
C ASN A 13 -1.05 0.40 4.22
N LEU A 14 -1.92 0.62 5.19
CA LEU A 14 -2.32 1.96 5.63
C LEU A 14 -1.17 2.74 6.30
N ARG A 15 -0.16 2.02 6.83
CA ARG A 15 1.07 2.60 7.37
C ARG A 15 2.00 3.17 6.29
N SER A 16 1.90 2.69 5.06
CA SER A 16 2.89 3.01 4.02
C SER A 16 2.56 4.33 3.29
N PRO A 17 3.45 5.34 3.34
CA PRO A 17 3.27 6.56 2.54
C PRO A 17 3.39 6.30 1.05
N TYR A 18 4.19 5.32 0.63
CA TYR A 18 4.26 4.92 -0.78
C TYR A 18 2.95 4.32 -1.28
N ASN A 19 2.21 3.59 -0.41
CA ASN A 19 0.87 3.12 -0.74
C ASN A 19 -0.11 4.27 -0.94
N PHE A 20 -0.07 5.26 -0.05
CA PHE A 20 -0.90 6.45 -0.17
C PHE A 20 -0.66 7.19 -1.49
N LEU A 21 0.62 7.37 -1.86
CA LEU A 21 1.00 8.00 -3.12
C LEU A 21 0.64 7.15 -4.34
N ALA A 22 0.81 5.82 -4.27
CA ALA A 22 0.46 4.91 -5.36
C ALA A 22 -1.05 4.87 -5.63
N LEU A 23 -1.86 4.87 -4.56
CA LEU A 23 -3.31 4.93 -4.68
C LEU A 23 -3.76 6.25 -5.34
N ARG A 24 -3.12 7.34 -4.97
CA ARG A 24 -3.37 8.64 -5.59
C ARG A 24 -3.00 8.64 -7.07
N GLU A 25 -1.84 8.08 -7.43
CA GLU A 25 -1.38 7.90 -8.82
C GLU A 25 -2.39 7.10 -9.64
N LEU A 26 -2.85 5.96 -9.10
CA LEU A 26 -3.88 5.14 -9.75
C LEU A 26 -5.18 5.91 -9.96
N ARG A 27 -5.63 6.67 -8.95
CA ARG A 27 -6.87 7.43 -9.02
C ARG A 27 -6.81 8.55 -10.05
N GLU A 28 -5.68 9.25 -10.14
CA GLU A 28 -5.52 10.42 -11.00
C GLU A 28 -5.24 10.01 -12.46
N ASN A 29 -4.41 8.98 -12.67
CA ASN A 29 -3.91 8.62 -13.98
C ASN A 29 -4.51 7.32 -14.57
N HIS A 30 -5.04 6.44 -13.70
CA HIS A 30 -5.54 5.12 -14.10
C HIS A 30 -6.85 4.74 -13.39
N PRO A 31 -7.87 5.62 -13.32
CA PRO A 31 -9.07 5.40 -12.48
C PRO A 31 -9.81 4.10 -12.83
N GLY A 32 -9.84 3.70 -14.10
CA GLY A 32 -10.49 2.47 -14.55
C GLY A 32 -9.80 1.17 -14.07
N LEU A 33 -8.59 1.25 -13.51
CA LEU A 33 -7.93 0.08 -12.94
C LEU A 33 -8.43 -0.21 -11.52
N LEU A 34 -8.81 0.82 -10.76
CA LEU A 34 -9.19 0.67 -9.35
C LEU A 34 -10.36 -0.31 -9.15
N ASP A 35 -11.31 -0.34 -10.08
CA ASP A 35 -12.48 -1.21 -10.04
C ASP A 35 -12.17 -2.65 -10.52
N ARG A 36 -11.00 -2.85 -11.10
CA ARG A 36 -10.54 -4.15 -11.60
C ARG A 36 -9.65 -4.88 -10.60
N LEU A 37 -9.14 -4.16 -9.57
CA LEU A 37 -8.21 -4.69 -8.62
C LEU A 37 -8.90 -5.51 -7.53
N GLU A 38 -8.35 -6.65 -7.22
CA GLU A 38 -8.59 -7.35 -5.97
C GLU A 38 -7.70 -6.73 -4.90
N TRP A 39 -8.30 -6.03 -3.95
CA TRP A 39 -7.59 -5.34 -2.88
C TRP A 39 -7.25 -6.32 -1.76
N ARG A 40 -6.00 -6.28 -1.28
CA ARG A 40 -5.50 -7.18 -0.24
C ARG A 40 -4.69 -6.41 0.78
N PRO A 41 -5.11 -6.39 2.04
CA PRO A 41 -4.34 -5.73 3.09
C PRO A 41 -3.06 -6.51 3.41
N PHE A 42 -1.99 -5.76 3.68
CA PHE A 42 -0.68 -6.22 4.11
C PHE A 42 -0.30 -5.42 5.35
N TRP A 43 -0.17 -6.06 6.50
CA TRP A 43 0.24 -5.37 7.73
C TRP A 43 0.99 -6.31 8.65
N GLU A 44 1.79 -5.75 9.56
CA GLU A 44 2.44 -6.49 10.62
C GLU A 44 1.39 -7.00 11.62
N PRO A 45 1.19 -8.33 11.75
CA PRO A 45 0.16 -8.90 12.59
C PRO A 45 0.47 -8.74 14.09
N ASP A 46 -0.56 -8.60 14.91
CA ASP A 46 -0.44 -8.72 16.35
C ASP A 46 -0.08 -10.17 16.77
N GLU A 47 0.13 -10.38 18.07
CA GLU A 47 0.54 -11.69 18.59
C GLU A 47 -0.51 -12.78 18.31
N ILE A 48 -1.82 -12.43 18.39
CA ILE A 48 -2.90 -13.38 18.13
C ILE A 48 -2.91 -13.77 16.65
N SER A 49 -2.91 -12.80 15.74
CA SER A 49 -2.91 -13.06 14.31
C SER A 49 -1.63 -13.76 13.86
N ARG A 50 -0.48 -13.44 14.46
CA ARG A 50 0.79 -14.12 14.16
C ARG A 50 0.74 -15.60 14.54
N LYS A 51 0.16 -15.93 15.70
CA LYS A 51 -0.04 -17.32 16.11
C LYS A 51 -0.94 -18.08 15.14
N LEU A 52 -2.08 -17.51 14.79
CA LEU A 52 -3.03 -18.12 13.84
C LEU A 52 -2.40 -18.27 12.44
N LEU A 53 -1.56 -17.32 12.01
CA LEU A 53 -0.84 -17.39 10.75
C LEU A 53 0.16 -18.56 10.76
N ALA A 54 0.92 -18.73 11.84
CA ALA A 54 1.85 -19.84 12.01
C ALA A 54 1.12 -21.21 12.05
N GLU A 55 -0.04 -21.29 12.72
CA GLU A 55 -0.89 -22.47 12.72
C GLU A 55 -1.42 -22.83 11.31
N ALA A 56 -1.60 -21.80 10.46
CA ALA A 56 -1.94 -21.97 9.04
C ALA A 56 -0.73 -22.33 8.15
N GLY A 57 0.47 -22.46 8.73
CA GLY A 57 1.71 -22.82 8.03
C GLY A 57 2.29 -21.70 7.17
N ALA A 58 2.01 -20.43 7.50
CA ALA A 58 2.50 -19.24 6.79
C ALA A 58 3.22 -18.30 7.74
N GLU A 59 4.06 -17.41 7.17
CA GLU A 59 4.82 -16.42 7.91
C GLU A 59 4.62 -15.01 7.31
N PHE A 60 4.65 -14.00 8.17
CA PHE A 60 4.66 -12.62 7.70
C PHE A 60 6.10 -12.19 7.39
N PRO A 61 6.38 -11.66 6.19
CA PRO A 61 7.74 -11.32 5.74
C PRO A 61 8.22 -10.01 6.39
N TYR A 62 8.47 -10.02 7.68
CA TYR A 62 8.98 -8.86 8.40
C TYR A 62 10.49 -8.76 8.32
N VAL A 63 10.97 -7.66 7.75
CA VAL A 63 12.40 -7.30 7.77
C VAL A 63 12.57 -5.99 8.53
N PRO A 64 13.25 -5.99 9.68
CA PRO A 64 13.54 -4.78 10.43
C PRO A 64 14.24 -3.74 9.55
N MET A 65 13.72 -2.52 9.58
CA MET A 65 14.28 -1.46 8.76
C MET A 65 15.45 -0.77 9.48
N SER A 66 16.60 -0.67 8.83
CA SER A 66 17.72 0.07 9.38
C SER A 66 17.38 1.57 9.56
N ARG A 67 18.02 2.22 10.53
CA ARG A 67 17.88 3.67 10.76
C ARG A 67 18.19 4.50 9.52
N ALA A 68 19.21 4.10 8.76
CA ALA A 68 19.58 4.76 7.50
C ALA A 68 18.44 4.69 6.48
N LYS A 69 17.80 3.52 6.33
CA LYS A 69 16.66 3.32 5.44
C LYS A 69 15.45 4.15 5.88
N GLN A 70 15.17 4.23 7.20
CA GLN A 70 14.11 5.10 7.74
C GLN A 70 14.32 6.56 7.37
N PHE A 71 15.52 7.12 7.57
CA PHE A 71 15.83 8.50 7.19
C PHE A 71 15.80 8.73 5.68
N TYR A 72 16.20 7.75 4.88
CA TYR A 72 16.06 7.83 3.43
C TYR A 72 14.59 7.96 3.05
N ILE A 73 13.73 7.08 3.55
CA ILE A 73 12.27 7.08 3.26
C ILE A 73 11.65 8.44 3.60
N LEU A 74 11.95 9.01 4.76
CA LEU A 74 11.45 10.33 5.15
C LEU A 74 11.77 11.42 4.12
N ARG A 75 12.99 11.41 3.58
CA ARG A 75 13.44 12.38 2.58
C ARG A 75 12.84 12.10 1.21
N ASP A 76 12.80 10.84 0.84
CA ASP A 76 12.30 10.39 -0.46
C ASP A 76 10.80 10.67 -0.59
N VAL A 77 10.02 10.27 0.39
CA VAL A 77 8.57 10.51 0.41
C VAL A 77 8.26 12.01 0.42
N ARG A 78 9.06 12.83 1.12
CA ARG A 78 8.90 14.30 1.07
C ARG A 78 9.06 14.84 -0.35
N ARG A 79 10.09 14.39 -1.10
CA ARG A 79 10.29 14.80 -2.50
C ARG A 79 9.13 14.35 -3.37
N LEU A 80 8.75 13.05 -3.29
CA LEU A 80 7.67 12.48 -4.07
C LEU A 80 6.31 13.15 -3.80
N ALA A 81 6.06 13.54 -2.56
CA ALA A 81 4.86 14.28 -2.18
C ALA A 81 4.89 15.72 -2.75
N ALA A 82 6.03 16.41 -2.60
CA ALA A 82 6.20 17.77 -3.12
C ALA A 82 6.02 17.84 -4.64
N ASP A 83 6.56 16.87 -5.39
CA ASP A 83 6.38 16.75 -6.85
C ASP A 83 4.90 16.58 -7.25
N ARG A 84 4.06 16.13 -6.31
CA ARG A 84 2.60 15.95 -6.46
C ARG A 84 1.77 17.05 -5.80
N GLY A 85 2.42 18.12 -5.36
CA GLY A 85 1.76 19.25 -4.69
C GLY A 85 1.18 18.91 -3.31
N LEU A 86 1.77 17.90 -2.63
CA LEU A 86 1.32 17.45 -1.32
C LEU A 86 2.30 17.81 -0.22
N THR A 87 1.76 18.15 0.94
CA THR A 87 2.50 18.19 2.21
C THR A 87 1.96 17.08 3.10
N LEU A 88 2.80 16.10 3.41
CA LEU A 88 2.42 14.99 4.28
C LEU A 88 2.73 15.32 5.73
N THR A 89 1.86 14.86 6.62
CA THR A 89 2.14 14.73 8.05
C THR A 89 2.88 13.42 8.33
N TRP A 90 3.60 13.37 9.47
CA TRP A 90 4.29 12.15 9.91
C TRP A 90 3.83 11.82 11.31
N PRO A 91 2.79 10.98 11.45
CA PRO A 91 2.36 10.52 12.76
C PRO A 91 3.46 9.73 13.46
N VAL A 92 3.57 9.90 14.76
CA VAL A 92 4.48 9.13 15.62
C VAL A 92 3.72 7.91 16.12
N ASP A 93 4.11 6.73 15.66
CA ASP A 93 3.54 5.45 16.13
C ASP A 93 4.25 5.07 17.46
N ALA A 94 3.66 5.43 18.60
CA ALA A 94 4.25 5.15 19.91
C ALA A 94 4.11 3.66 20.28
N ASP A 95 2.92 3.10 20.09
CA ASP A 95 2.61 1.69 20.31
C ASP A 95 1.90 1.14 19.08
N PRO A 96 2.65 0.73 18.02
CA PRO A 96 2.05 0.42 16.74
C PRO A 96 1.21 -0.87 16.80
N TRP A 97 -0.10 -0.71 16.80
CA TRP A 97 -1.08 -1.80 16.70
C TRP A 97 -1.93 -1.64 15.45
N TRP A 98 -1.55 -2.34 14.38
CA TRP A 98 -2.13 -2.16 13.05
C TRP A 98 -3.39 -3.00 12.80
N GLU A 99 -3.75 -3.89 13.72
CA GLU A 99 -4.93 -4.76 13.59
C GLU A 99 -6.24 -3.95 13.44
N PRO A 100 -6.55 -2.96 14.30
CA PRO A 100 -7.83 -2.26 14.19
C PRO A 100 -8.06 -1.67 12.80
N ALA A 101 -7.07 -0.94 12.26
CA ALA A 101 -7.22 -0.27 10.98
C ALA A 101 -7.34 -1.24 9.80
N HIS A 102 -6.57 -2.35 9.82
CA HIS A 102 -6.61 -3.32 8.71
C HIS A 102 -7.79 -4.29 8.82
N LEU A 103 -8.21 -4.66 10.02
CA LEU A 103 -9.40 -5.48 10.22
C LEU A 103 -10.70 -4.70 9.89
N THR A 104 -10.75 -3.41 10.15
CA THR A 104 -11.87 -2.55 9.73
C THR A 104 -12.06 -2.55 8.21
N TRP A 105 -10.98 -2.76 7.42
CA TRP A 105 -11.14 -2.90 5.98
C TRP A 105 -12.04 -4.07 5.59
N PHE A 106 -11.97 -5.21 6.28
CA PHE A 106 -12.84 -6.37 5.98
C PHE A 106 -14.29 -6.06 6.30
N LEU A 107 -14.57 -5.34 7.39
CA LEU A 107 -15.92 -4.85 7.71
C LEU A 107 -16.42 -3.91 6.61
N ALA A 108 -15.58 -2.97 6.19
CA ALA A 108 -15.91 -2.03 5.12
C ALA A 108 -16.15 -2.75 3.79
N GLU A 109 -15.31 -3.73 3.44
CA GLU A 109 -15.42 -4.49 2.19
C GLU A 109 -16.74 -5.27 2.11
N ARG A 110 -17.19 -5.89 3.22
CA ARG A 110 -18.51 -6.54 3.31
C ARG A 110 -19.68 -5.59 2.99
N ARG A 111 -19.48 -4.28 3.17
CA ARG A 111 -20.46 -3.22 2.91
C ARG A 111 -20.22 -2.49 1.57
N GLY A 112 -19.27 -2.95 0.77
CA GLY A 112 -18.86 -2.27 -0.47
C GLY A 112 -18.12 -0.94 -0.24
N LEU A 113 -17.59 -0.72 0.97
CA LEU A 113 -16.91 0.51 1.39
C LEU A 113 -15.39 0.33 1.55
N GLY A 114 -14.82 -0.84 1.17
CA GLY A 114 -13.40 -1.15 1.38
C GLY A 114 -12.47 -0.10 0.78
N ARG A 115 -12.73 0.33 -0.45
CA ARG A 115 -11.95 1.40 -1.09
C ARG A 115 -12.12 2.74 -0.37
N ALA A 116 -13.35 3.10 0.00
CA ALA A 116 -13.63 4.34 0.74
C ALA A 116 -12.90 4.35 2.09
N TRP A 117 -12.81 3.18 2.75
CA TRP A 117 -12.03 3.03 3.97
C TRP A 117 -10.55 3.31 3.75
N VAL A 118 -9.92 2.70 2.74
CA VAL A 118 -8.48 2.91 2.47
C VAL A 118 -8.19 4.37 2.13
N GLU A 119 -9.05 5.03 1.35
CA GLU A 119 -8.94 6.45 1.02
C GLU A 119 -9.11 7.34 2.26
N ARG A 120 -10.12 7.07 3.11
CA ARG A 120 -10.38 7.86 4.33
C ARG A 120 -9.27 7.70 5.35
N ALA A 121 -8.85 6.47 5.64
CA ALA A 121 -7.77 6.16 6.56
C ALA A 121 -6.42 6.74 6.08
N GLY A 122 -6.11 6.57 4.79
CA GLY A 122 -4.91 7.14 4.20
C GLY A 122 -4.87 8.66 4.30
N ARG A 123 -6.00 9.33 4.04
CA ARG A 123 -6.13 10.78 4.21
C ARG A 123 -5.94 11.20 5.67
N ALA A 124 -6.62 10.52 6.60
CA ALA A 124 -6.50 10.81 8.02
C ALA A 124 -5.04 10.73 8.46
N ARG A 125 -4.35 9.66 8.11
CA ARG A 125 -2.97 9.44 8.51
C ARG A 125 -2.00 10.44 7.88
N TRP A 126 -2.05 10.56 6.55
CA TRP A 126 -0.98 11.23 5.80
C TRP A 126 -1.22 12.72 5.55
N LEU A 127 -2.46 13.21 5.65
CA LEU A 127 -2.78 14.63 5.47
C LEU A 127 -3.26 15.30 6.76
N GLU A 128 -3.90 14.54 7.67
CA GLU A 128 -4.53 15.08 8.88
C GLU A 128 -3.75 14.72 10.16
N GLY A 129 -2.77 13.78 10.08
CA GLY A 129 -1.93 13.38 11.21
C GLY A 129 -2.62 12.44 12.20
N GLY A 130 -3.71 11.77 11.77
CA GLY A 130 -4.47 10.84 12.60
C GLY A 130 -3.68 9.57 12.93
N ASP A 131 -3.83 9.09 14.15
CA ASP A 131 -3.23 7.83 14.62
C ASP A 131 -4.15 6.66 14.29
N LEU A 132 -3.76 5.85 13.31
CA LEU A 132 -4.50 4.64 12.92
C LEU A 132 -4.21 3.44 13.84
N CYS A 133 -3.33 3.58 14.83
CA CYS A 133 -3.09 2.57 15.85
C CYS A 133 -4.02 2.77 17.07
N ASP A 134 -4.69 3.94 17.17
CA ASP A 134 -5.70 4.20 18.19
C ASP A 134 -7.07 3.68 17.76
N PRO A 135 -7.66 2.70 18.47
CA PRO A 135 -8.98 2.15 18.13
C PRO A 135 -10.11 3.18 18.13
N ALA A 136 -10.02 4.24 18.96
CA ALA A 136 -11.04 5.29 18.99
C ALA A 136 -11.02 6.10 17.69
N THR A 137 -9.84 6.50 17.24
CA THR A 137 -9.63 7.17 15.95
C THR A 137 -10.12 6.29 14.80
N VAL A 138 -9.77 5.01 14.79
CA VAL A 138 -10.22 4.06 13.75
C VAL A 138 -11.74 3.98 13.70
N ARG A 139 -12.39 3.86 14.86
CA ARG A 139 -13.86 3.82 14.95
C ARG A 139 -14.51 5.11 14.43
N GLU A 140 -14.00 6.28 14.79
CA GLU A 140 -14.52 7.56 14.31
C GLU A 140 -14.41 7.70 12.79
N LEU A 141 -13.27 7.28 12.22
CA LEU A 141 -13.07 7.27 10.78
C LEU A 141 -14.02 6.30 10.08
N ALA A 142 -14.26 5.11 10.65
CA ALA A 142 -15.18 4.11 10.14
C ALA A 142 -16.63 4.65 10.11
N VAL A 143 -17.07 5.29 11.17
CA VAL A 143 -18.38 5.95 11.25
C VAL A 143 -18.49 7.06 10.19
N SER A 144 -17.43 7.81 9.95
CA SER A 144 -17.43 8.90 8.97
C SER A 144 -17.70 8.46 7.53
N ILE A 145 -17.51 7.17 7.23
CA ILE A 145 -17.82 6.56 5.92
C ILE A 145 -19.10 5.72 5.92
N GLY A 146 -19.85 5.70 7.03
CA GLY A 146 -21.14 5.02 7.15
C GLY A 146 -21.09 3.61 7.73
N LEU A 147 -19.98 3.18 8.35
CA LEU A 147 -19.95 1.94 9.11
C LEU A 147 -20.60 2.11 10.49
N ASP A 148 -21.12 1.03 11.02
CA ASP A 148 -21.67 1.00 12.37
C ASP A 148 -20.58 1.16 13.43
N ALA A 149 -20.85 1.95 14.47
CA ALA A 149 -19.87 2.30 15.50
C ALA A 149 -19.54 1.13 16.43
N GLU A 150 -20.50 0.23 16.70
CA GLU A 150 -20.31 -0.93 17.57
C GLU A 150 -19.53 -2.01 16.81
N GLU A 151 -19.92 -2.30 15.56
CA GLU A 151 -19.20 -3.22 14.67
C GLU A 151 -17.75 -2.74 14.48
N ALA A 152 -17.53 -1.45 14.19
CA ALA A 152 -16.18 -0.90 14.00
C ALA A 152 -15.33 -0.91 15.28
N GLY A 153 -15.97 -0.75 16.45
CA GLY A 153 -15.30 -0.81 17.74
C GLY A 153 -14.89 -2.21 18.19
N SER A 154 -15.49 -3.26 17.62
CA SER A 154 -15.28 -4.66 18.00
C SER A 154 -14.56 -5.52 16.94
N VAL A 155 -14.04 -4.91 15.85
CA VAL A 155 -13.43 -5.65 14.74
C VAL A 155 -12.28 -6.57 15.18
N THR A 156 -11.52 -6.20 16.20
CA THR A 156 -10.41 -7.00 16.73
C THR A 156 -10.87 -8.19 17.57
N ASP A 157 -12.10 -8.13 18.08
CA ASP A 157 -12.72 -9.19 18.88
C ASP A 157 -13.62 -10.11 18.05
N ASP A 158 -13.93 -9.70 16.81
CA ASP A 158 -14.73 -10.52 15.87
C ASP A 158 -13.85 -11.66 15.29
N PRO A 159 -14.14 -12.92 15.64
CA PRO A 159 -13.34 -14.06 15.19
C PRO A 159 -13.44 -14.29 13.68
N GLU A 160 -14.55 -13.90 13.05
CA GLU A 160 -14.73 -14.06 11.60
C GLU A 160 -13.92 -13.02 10.83
N ILE A 161 -13.92 -11.76 11.29
CA ILE A 161 -13.07 -10.70 10.70
C ILE A 161 -11.59 -11.05 10.87
N ARG A 162 -11.20 -11.49 12.07
CA ARG A 162 -9.82 -11.92 12.32
C ARG A 162 -9.42 -13.10 11.42
N ALA A 163 -10.29 -14.08 11.25
CA ALA A 163 -10.03 -15.21 10.34
C ALA A 163 -9.89 -14.75 8.87
N GLN A 164 -10.63 -13.72 8.43
CA GLN A 164 -10.42 -13.10 7.10
C GLN A 164 -9.06 -12.41 7.03
N GLY A 165 -8.67 -11.70 8.08
CA GLY A 165 -7.35 -11.08 8.20
C GLY A 165 -6.22 -12.10 8.07
N VAL A 166 -6.30 -13.20 8.82
CA VAL A 166 -5.31 -14.28 8.75
C VAL A 166 -5.24 -14.89 7.34
N ARG A 167 -6.38 -15.13 6.69
CA ARG A 167 -6.40 -15.61 5.29
C ARG A 167 -5.70 -14.64 4.33
N ALA A 168 -5.89 -13.33 4.51
CA ALA A 168 -5.20 -12.34 3.69
C ALA A 168 -3.68 -12.36 3.92
N LEU A 169 -3.22 -12.58 5.16
CA LEU A 169 -1.80 -12.74 5.47
C LEU A 169 -1.21 -14.05 4.93
N VAL A 170 -1.97 -15.14 4.91
CA VAL A 170 -1.59 -16.38 4.20
C VAL A 170 -1.43 -16.12 2.69
N ASP A 171 -2.28 -15.30 2.10
CA ASP A 171 -2.15 -14.92 0.70
C ASP A 171 -0.91 -14.05 0.45
N VAL A 172 -0.51 -13.18 1.40
CA VAL A 172 0.75 -12.43 1.35
C VAL A 172 1.96 -13.36 1.24
N ASP A 173 2.03 -14.38 2.11
CA ASP A 173 3.10 -15.38 2.11
C ASP A 173 3.10 -16.19 0.81
N ARG A 174 1.95 -16.76 0.44
CA ARG A 174 1.79 -17.57 -0.76
C ARG A 174 2.16 -16.81 -2.06
N ASP A 175 1.81 -15.55 -2.16
CA ASP A 175 2.07 -14.72 -3.34
C ASP A 175 3.48 -14.09 -3.32
N GLY A 176 4.28 -14.35 -2.26
CA GLY A 176 5.65 -13.88 -2.12
C GLY A 176 5.76 -12.36 -1.98
N VAL A 177 4.78 -11.73 -1.35
CA VAL A 177 4.74 -10.27 -1.16
C VAL A 177 5.66 -9.89 0.00
N PHE A 178 6.71 -9.12 -0.26
CA PHE A 178 7.73 -8.74 0.71
C PHE A 178 7.72 -7.26 1.09
N GLY A 179 6.85 -6.48 0.47
CA GLY A 179 6.73 -5.04 0.72
C GLY A 179 5.62 -4.43 -0.12
N VAL A 180 5.28 -3.18 0.13
CA VAL A 180 4.12 -2.49 -0.49
C VAL A 180 4.45 -1.05 -0.87
N PRO A 181 3.75 -0.48 -1.90
CA PRO A 181 2.67 -1.06 -2.70
C PRO A 181 3.18 -2.23 -3.56
N TYR A 182 2.36 -3.27 -3.71
CA TYR A 182 2.69 -4.42 -4.52
C TYR A 182 1.50 -4.80 -5.39
N PHE A 183 1.75 -5.00 -6.66
CA PHE A 183 0.72 -5.35 -7.63
C PHE A 183 1.10 -6.66 -8.30
N ILE A 184 0.09 -7.45 -8.67
CA ILE A 184 0.30 -8.66 -9.45
C ILE A 184 -0.72 -8.68 -10.58
N HIS A 185 -0.25 -8.83 -11.82
CA HIS A 185 -1.10 -9.07 -12.99
C HIS A 185 -0.73 -10.40 -13.63
N GLY A 186 -1.65 -11.36 -13.58
CA GLY A 186 -1.34 -12.74 -13.96
C GLY A 186 -0.27 -13.35 -13.04
N SER A 187 0.94 -13.58 -13.58
CA SER A 187 2.13 -14.03 -12.84
C SER A 187 3.17 -12.91 -12.61
N GLU A 188 2.96 -11.73 -13.18
CA GLU A 188 3.95 -10.65 -13.16
C GLU A 188 3.77 -9.76 -11.93
N PRO A 189 4.80 -9.65 -11.06
CA PRO A 189 4.79 -8.76 -9.91
C PRO A 189 5.36 -7.38 -10.24
N PHE A 190 4.81 -6.34 -9.57
CA PHE A 190 5.26 -4.96 -9.66
C PHE A 190 5.33 -4.39 -8.25
N TRP A 191 6.52 -4.07 -7.78
CA TRP A 191 6.73 -3.54 -6.43
C TRP A 191 7.21 -2.10 -6.46
N GLY A 192 6.51 -1.23 -5.74
CA GLY A 192 6.88 0.16 -5.53
C GLY A 192 5.98 1.15 -6.27
N LEU A 193 6.04 2.40 -5.81
CA LEU A 193 5.32 3.53 -6.42
C LEU A 193 5.74 3.76 -7.87
N ASP A 194 7.01 3.60 -8.17
CA ASP A 194 7.62 3.78 -9.48
C ASP A 194 7.21 2.71 -10.51
N ARG A 195 6.57 1.63 -10.07
CA ARG A 195 6.04 0.57 -10.93
C ARG A 195 4.55 0.68 -11.25
N VAL A 196 3.87 1.70 -10.76
CA VAL A 196 2.42 1.89 -11.03
C VAL A 196 2.15 2.06 -12.52
N ALA A 197 2.99 2.82 -13.23
CA ALA A 197 2.85 3.01 -14.68
C ALA A 197 3.11 1.72 -15.46
N ASP A 198 4.14 0.95 -15.10
CA ASP A 198 4.46 -0.35 -15.73
C ASP A 198 3.32 -1.35 -15.49
N PHE A 199 2.79 -1.40 -14.26
CA PHE A 199 1.63 -2.20 -13.93
C PHE A 199 0.42 -1.80 -14.78
N ALA A 200 0.12 -0.51 -14.90
CA ALA A 200 -0.98 -0.02 -15.72
C ALA A 200 -0.80 -0.39 -17.21
N ALA A 201 0.41 -0.30 -17.73
CA ALA A 201 0.73 -0.66 -19.10
C ALA A 201 0.63 -2.17 -19.38
N SER A 202 0.65 -3.03 -18.36
CA SER A 202 0.50 -4.48 -18.51
C SER A 202 -0.90 -4.92 -18.92
N PHE A 203 -1.91 -4.02 -18.85
CA PHE A 203 -3.27 -4.32 -19.25
C PHE A 203 -3.48 -4.09 -20.75
N PRO A 204 -4.09 -5.04 -21.48
CA PRO A 204 -4.47 -4.81 -22.86
C PRO A 204 -5.55 -3.72 -22.92
N GLY A 205 -5.26 -2.64 -23.58
CA GLY A 205 -6.17 -1.52 -23.82
C GLY A 205 -5.54 -0.54 -24.80
N PRO A 206 -6.28 0.44 -25.33
CA PRO A 206 -5.64 1.51 -26.09
C PRO A 206 -4.57 2.15 -25.22
N ALA A 207 -3.34 2.21 -25.75
CA ALA A 207 -2.21 2.82 -25.05
C ALA A 207 -2.63 4.21 -24.52
N PRO A 208 -2.39 4.55 -23.25
CA PRO A 208 -2.64 5.90 -22.80
C PRO A 208 -1.86 6.86 -23.70
N ALA A 209 -2.52 7.93 -24.12
CA ALA A 209 -1.84 8.99 -24.86
C ALA A 209 -0.59 9.41 -24.06
N PRO A 210 0.57 9.59 -24.71
CA PRO A 210 1.78 9.93 -24.01
C PRO A 210 1.53 11.17 -23.17
N ALA A 211 1.72 11.06 -21.86
CA ALA A 211 1.64 12.19 -20.96
C ALA A 211 2.59 13.27 -21.48
N ALA A 212 2.06 14.47 -21.69
CA ALA A 212 2.87 15.59 -22.14
C ALA A 212 4.05 15.76 -21.17
N GLN A 213 5.25 15.45 -21.67
CA GLN A 213 6.48 15.65 -20.92
C GLN A 213 6.57 17.13 -20.57
N LYS A 214 6.53 17.47 -19.29
CA LYS A 214 6.91 18.80 -18.83
C LYS A 214 8.35 19.03 -19.31
N PRO A 215 8.65 20.14 -19.98
CA PRO A 215 10.01 20.43 -20.39
C PRO A 215 10.89 20.50 -19.13
N GLY A 216 11.83 19.56 -19.02
CA GLY A 216 12.85 19.59 -17.99
C GLY A 216 13.73 20.84 -18.17
N PRO A 217 14.30 21.43 -17.08
CA PRO A 217 15.25 22.51 -17.21
C PRO A 217 16.44 22.02 -18.01
N GLY A 218 16.75 22.74 -19.10
CA GLY A 218 17.84 22.41 -20.00
C GLY A 218 19.17 22.35 -19.24
N VAL A 219 19.76 21.16 -19.18
CA VAL A 219 21.13 20.97 -18.70
C VAL A 219 22.07 21.29 -19.86
N ALA A 220 22.80 22.40 -19.74
CA ALA A 220 23.92 22.70 -20.64
C ALA A 220 25.01 21.65 -20.45
N LEU A 221 25.30 20.90 -21.51
CA LEU A 221 26.42 19.96 -21.56
C LEU A 221 27.75 20.75 -21.57
N VAL A 222 28.43 20.75 -20.44
CA VAL A 222 29.86 21.10 -20.38
C VAL A 222 30.64 19.80 -20.50
N GLY A 223 31.36 19.66 -21.62
CA GLY A 223 32.17 18.47 -21.87
C GLY A 223 33.43 18.45 -20.99
N GLY A 224 33.71 17.28 -20.42
CA GLY A 224 34.97 16.92 -19.78
C GLY A 224 35.16 15.40 -19.85
N PRO A 225 36.42 14.91 -19.92
CA PRO A 225 36.76 13.60 -20.49
C PRO A 225 36.48 12.42 -19.57
N ALA A 226 36.27 11.29 -20.23
CA ALA A 226 36.02 9.97 -19.66
C ALA A 226 37.12 9.50 -18.69
N SER A 227 36.70 8.89 -17.58
CA SER A 227 37.47 7.85 -16.90
C SER A 227 36.54 6.77 -16.41
N ASP A 228 36.81 5.61 -16.94
CA ASP A 228 36.29 4.29 -16.67
C ASP A 228 36.41 3.91 -15.18
N LEU A 229 35.36 3.36 -14.58
CA LEU A 229 35.46 2.39 -13.50
C LEU A 229 34.14 1.68 -13.29
N SER A 230 34.12 0.44 -13.80
CA SER A 230 33.20 -0.62 -13.46
C SER A 230 33.09 -0.86 -11.95
N HIS A 231 31.88 -0.90 -11.39
CA HIS A 231 31.54 -1.88 -10.32
C HIS A 231 30.03 -2.08 -10.24
N ALA A 232 29.66 -3.30 -10.45
CA ALA A 232 28.36 -3.85 -10.21
C ALA A 232 28.07 -3.90 -8.70
N GLY A 233 26.82 -3.81 -8.33
CA GLY A 233 26.40 -4.19 -6.99
C GLY A 233 25.19 -3.46 -6.46
N GLY A 234 24.06 -4.14 -6.51
CA GLY A 234 23.27 -4.46 -5.39
C GLY A 234 22.02 -3.64 -5.16
N CYS A 235 20.92 -4.15 -5.67
CA CYS A 235 19.55 -3.80 -5.31
C CYS A 235 19.27 -3.97 -3.82
N GLY A 236 18.52 -3.06 -3.23
CA GLY A 236 17.87 -3.17 -1.95
C GLY A 236 16.53 -2.47 -1.99
#